data_a708f6e9d356d40dd71c4d685d0226bc
#
_entry.id   a708f6e9d356d40dd71c4d685d0226bc
#
_cell.length_a   1.000
_cell.length_b   1.000
_cell.length_c   1.000
_cell.angle_alpha   90.00
_cell.angle_beta   90.00
_cell.angle_gamma   90.00
#
_symmetry.space_group_name_H-M   'P 1'
#
loop_
_entity.id
_entity.type
_entity.pdbx_description
1 polymer ?
#
loop_
_entity_poly.entity_id
_entity_poly.type
_entity_poly.pdbx_seq_one_letter_code
_entity_poly.pdbx_strand_id
1 'polypeptide(L)'
;MTKLCAASKAASITPTSQAKLAVNWMHTARFFTTAAQLHQLPAVEVPEIAFVGRSNAGKSTCINTLTQQRQLAFASKKPGRTQHINLFALGKQGQMDAVLADLPGYGYAAVSRSDKQRWQQVMANYLVSRKGLTGIVLLCDPRLGMTELDEALLEVVRPRVEEGLKFLVLLTKADKLTRAEQAKALSIARLQAGGGEVKMFSALKRQGVDEVAELLWQWSHPTGAQAGDVPVNAAEVEVEAESDTDSPSKPS
;
A
#
# COMPACT_ATOMS: atom_id res chain seq x y z
N MET A 1 -51.15 12.55 -28.21
CA MET A 1 -49.75 12.18 -28.46
C MET A 1 -48.92 12.60 -27.24
N THR A 2 -48.76 11.70 -26.29
CA THR A 2 -48.15 11.97 -25.00
C THR A 2 -46.73 11.39 -25.02
N LYS A 3 -45.68 12.24 -24.98
CA LYS A 3 -44.29 11.81 -24.87
C LYS A 3 -44.00 11.46 -23.43
N LEU A 4 -43.81 10.18 -23.17
CA LEU A 4 -43.17 9.70 -21.92
C LEU A 4 -41.68 10.00 -21.97
N CYS A 5 -41.22 10.90 -21.09
CA CYS A 5 -39.81 11.12 -20.82
C CYS A 5 -39.42 10.16 -19.70
N ALA A 6 -38.80 9.03 -20.07
CA ALA A 6 -38.23 8.10 -19.11
C ALA A 6 -36.90 8.66 -18.56
N ALA A 7 -36.95 9.23 -17.39
CA ALA A 7 -35.74 9.56 -16.63
C ALA A 7 -35.12 8.26 -16.14
N SER A 8 -33.97 7.89 -16.74
CA SER A 8 -33.11 6.82 -16.27
C SER A 8 -32.52 7.21 -14.91
N LYS A 9 -33.09 6.68 -13.83
CA LYS A 9 -32.50 6.70 -12.49
C LYS A 9 -31.21 5.88 -12.56
N ALA A 10 -30.07 6.55 -12.45
CA ALA A 10 -28.82 5.88 -12.15
C ALA A 10 -28.99 5.10 -10.85
N ALA A 11 -28.98 3.78 -10.93
CA ALA A 11 -29.04 2.90 -9.77
C ALA A 11 -27.79 3.18 -8.92
N SER A 12 -27.99 3.69 -7.72
CA SER A 12 -26.94 3.76 -6.70
C SER A 12 -26.61 2.33 -6.32
N ILE A 13 -25.45 1.85 -6.74
CA ILE A 13 -24.92 0.53 -6.36
C ILE A 13 -24.68 0.60 -4.85
N THR A 14 -25.54 -0.04 -4.08
CA THR A 14 -25.30 -0.25 -2.64
C THR A 14 -24.09 -1.17 -2.51
N PRO A 15 -23.07 -0.80 -1.70
CA PRO A 15 -21.91 -1.66 -1.49
C PRO A 15 -22.36 -3.04 -1.04
N THR A 16 -21.77 -4.09 -1.63
CA THR A 16 -21.98 -5.47 -1.20
C THR A 16 -21.56 -5.62 0.25
N SER A 17 -22.06 -6.62 0.95
CA SER A 17 -21.63 -6.90 2.34
C SER A 17 -20.12 -7.07 2.45
N GLN A 18 -19.47 -7.62 1.42
CA GLN A 18 -18.03 -7.83 1.31
C GLN A 18 -17.26 -6.51 1.20
N ALA A 19 -17.73 -5.57 0.38
CA ALA A 19 -17.11 -4.24 0.28
C ALA A 19 -17.12 -3.51 1.62
N LYS A 20 -18.24 -3.56 2.37
CA LYS A 20 -18.32 -2.98 3.71
C LYS A 20 -17.34 -3.64 4.69
N LEU A 21 -17.19 -4.94 4.64
CA LEU A 21 -16.26 -5.70 5.46
C LEU A 21 -14.82 -5.29 5.16
N ALA A 22 -14.46 -5.21 3.88
CA ALA A 22 -13.14 -4.80 3.42
C ALA A 22 -12.81 -3.35 3.84
N VAL A 23 -13.75 -2.42 3.69
CA VAL A 23 -13.58 -1.03 4.15
C VAL A 23 -13.40 -0.96 5.66
N ASN A 24 -14.21 -1.68 6.44
CA ASN A 24 -14.06 -1.73 7.90
C ASN A 24 -12.71 -2.33 8.31
N TRP A 25 -12.23 -3.32 7.59
CA TRP A 25 -10.90 -3.90 7.82
C TRP A 25 -9.79 -2.88 7.53
N MET A 26 -9.87 -2.12 6.44
CA MET A 26 -8.93 -1.03 6.17
C MET A 26 -8.89 0.02 7.30
N HIS A 27 -10.02 0.26 7.98
CA HIS A 27 -10.09 1.20 9.11
C HIS A 27 -9.36 0.70 10.36
N THR A 28 -9.01 -0.59 10.44
CA THR A 28 -8.22 -1.15 11.55
C THR A 28 -6.73 -0.81 11.46
N ALA A 29 -6.30 -0.17 10.38
CA ALA A 29 -4.90 0.15 10.13
C ALA A 29 -4.29 0.96 11.28
N ARG A 30 -3.10 0.54 11.73
CA ARG A 30 -2.33 1.21 12.78
C ARG A 30 -0.85 1.24 12.41
N PHE A 31 -0.14 2.25 12.86
CA PHE A 31 1.30 2.30 12.68
C PHE A 31 1.95 1.07 13.33
N PHE A 32 2.82 0.41 12.59
CA PHE A 32 3.54 -0.77 13.06
C PHE A 32 5.02 -0.43 13.29
N THR A 33 5.74 -0.02 12.24
CA THR A 33 7.15 0.35 12.35
C THR A 33 7.60 1.20 11.16
N THR A 34 8.81 1.75 11.27
CA THR A 34 9.49 2.46 10.18
C THR A 34 10.94 1.99 10.08
N ALA A 35 11.47 1.90 8.86
CA ALA A 35 12.83 1.47 8.60
C ALA A 35 13.48 2.25 7.47
N ALA A 36 14.75 2.59 7.64
CA ALA A 36 15.58 3.21 6.60
C ALA A 36 16.24 2.17 5.67
N GLN A 37 16.37 0.93 6.14
CA GLN A 37 17.04 -0.17 5.43
C GLN A 37 16.24 -1.46 5.58
N LEU A 38 16.40 -2.38 4.62
CA LEU A 38 15.61 -3.61 4.57
C LEU A 38 15.82 -4.53 5.78
N HIS A 39 17.06 -4.64 6.27
CA HIS A 39 17.38 -5.51 7.41
C HIS A 39 16.76 -5.04 8.73
N GLN A 40 16.30 -3.79 8.80
CA GLN A 40 15.60 -3.23 9.96
C GLN A 40 14.10 -3.57 9.97
N LEU A 41 13.58 -4.10 8.84
CA LEU A 41 12.18 -4.48 8.74
C LEU A 41 11.98 -5.83 9.45
N PRO A 42 10.95 -5.95 10.30
CA PRO A 42 10.62 -7.22 10.91
C PRO A 42 10.22 -8.25 9.86
N ALA A 43 10.54 -9.50 10.11
CA ALA A 43 9.92 -10.60 9.38
C ALA A 43 8.45 -10.67 9.79
N VAL A 44 7.55 -10.72 8.80
CA VAL A 44 6.12 -10.90 9.03
C VAL A 44 5.65 -12.11 8.23
N GLU A 45 4.80 -12.91 8.85
CA GLU A 45 4.22 -14.12 8.24
C GLU A 45 2.86 -13.86 7.58
N VAL A 46 2.35 -12.63 7.73
CA VAL A 46 1.10 -12.22 7.12
C VAL A 46 1.32 -11.57 5.77
N PRO A 47 0.30 -11.55 4.88
CA PRO A 47 0.35 -10.87 3.60
C PRO A 47 0.77 -9.41 3.73
N GLU A 48 1.68 -8.97 2.86
CA GLU A 48 2.17 -7.61 2.82
C GLU A 48 1.83 -6.97 1.46
N ILE A 49 1.27 -5.77 1.47
CA ILE A 49 0.90 -5.02 0.26
C ILE A 49 1.70 -3.72 0.22
N ALA A 50 2.50 -3.55 -0.82
CA ALA A 50 3.34 -2.36 -1.00
C ALA A 50 2.63 -1.28 -1.81
N PHE A 51 2.66 -0.05 -1.30
CA PHE A 51 2.25 1.15 -2.02
C PHE A 51 3.49 1.85 -2.58
N VAL A 52 3.56 1.94 -3.88
CA VAL A 52 4.67 2.54 -4.63
C VAL A 52 4.16 3.64 -5.56
N GLY A 53 5.03 4.53 -5.99
CA GLY A 53 4.69 5.58 -6.94
C GLY A 53 5.60 6.78 -6.83
N ARG A 54 5.51 7.65 -7.83
CA ARG A 54 6.27 8.89 -7.84
C ARG A 54 5.94 9.78 -6.64
N SER A 55 6.90 10.61 -6.28
CA SER A 55 6.64 11.72 -5.36
C SER A 55 5.44 12.54 -5.86
N ASN A 56 4.51 12.84 -4.97
CA ASN A 56 3.26 13.55 -5.26
C ASN A 56 2.24 12.79 -6.15
N ALA A 57 2.41 11.50 -6.39
CA ALA A 57 1.38 10.67 -7.02
C ALA A 57 0.11 10.51 -6.15
N GLY A 58 0.18 10.89 -4.88
CA GLY A 58 -0.96 10.82 -3.96
C GLY A 58 -0.95 9.60 -3.03
N LYS A 59 0.20 8.93 -2.86
CA LYS A 59 0.34 7.69 -2.11
C LYS A 59 -0.14 7.81 -0.66
N SER A 60 0.42 8.71 0.14
CA SER A 60 0.00 8.91 1.54
C SER A 60 -1.46 9.38 1.64
N THR A 61 -1.95 10.19 0.68
CA THR A 61 -3.35 10.59 0.62
C THR A 61 -4.26 9.38 0.35
N CYS A 62 -3.84 8.46 -0.55
CA CYS A 62 -4.57 7.24 -0.85
C CYS A 62 -4.66 6.35 0.39
N ILE A 63 -3.53 6.06 1.05
CA ILE A 63 -3.48 5.26 2.28
C ILE A 63 -4.40 5.87 3.34
N ASN A 64 -4.28 7.17 3.61
CA ASN A 64 -5.11 7.87 4.58
C ASN A 64 -6.60 7.84 4.24
N THR A 65 -6.94 7.86 2.95
CA THR A 65 -8.34 7.78 2.50
C THR A 65 -8.91 6.37 2.67
N LEU A 66 -8.16 5.35 2.29
CA LEU A 66 -8.54 3.94 2.45
C LEU A 66 -8.71 3.57 3.92
N THR A 67 -7.80 4.02 4.77
CA THR A 67 -7.81 3.74 6.22
C THR A 67 -8.73 4.68 7.01
N GLN A 68 -9.31 5.69 6.37
CA GLN A 68 -10.11 6.76 6.99
C GLN A 68 -9.37 7.50 8.13
N GLN A 69 -8.05 7.56 8.05
CA GLN A 69 -7.21 8.24 9.03
C GLN A 69 -6.49 9.43 8.38
N ARG A 70 -6.54 10.60 9.04
CA ARG A 70 -6.01 11.85 8.43
C ARG A 70 -4.50 11.90 8.37
N GLN A 71 -3.79 11.18 9.23
CA GLN A 71 -2.33 11.28 9.42
C GLN A 71 -1.66 9.93 9.70
N LEU A 72 -2.21 8.80 9.24
CA LEU A 72 -1.56 7.51 9.36
C LEU A 72 -0.28 7.49 8.53
N ALA A 73 -0.40 7.81 7.24
CA ALA A 73 0.73 8.05 6.36
C ALA A 73 1.01 9.55 6.24
N PHE A 74 2.26 9.97 6.45
CA PHE A 74 2.62 11.38 6.38
C PHE A 74 2.68 11.87 4.94
N ALA A 75 1.65 12.65 4.54
CA ALA A 75 1.68 13.41 3.30
C ALA A 75 2.53 14.68 3.48
N SER A 76 3.83 14.60 3.27
CA SER A 76 4.69 15.78 3.32
C SER A 76 4.52 16.60 2.04
N LYS A 77 4.19 17.91 2.21
CA LYS A 77 4.28 18.89 1.12
C LYS A 77 5.74 19.27 0.82
N LYS A 78 6.67 18.99 1.74
CA LYS A 78 8.10 19.22 1.54
C LYS A 78 8.72 17.93 0.99
N PRO A 79 9.27 18.01 -0.20
CA PRO A 79 9.89 16.90 -0.88
C PRO A 79 11.13 16.36 -0.13
N GLY A 80 11.39 15.07 -0.21
CA GLY A 80 12.55 14.42 0.40
C GLY A 80 12.38 13.96 1.86
N ARG A 81 11.19 14.08 2.47
CA ARG A 81 10.97 13.67 3.86
C ARG A 81 10.63 12.19 4.08
N THR A 82 10.02 11.52 3.12
CA THR A 82 9.73 10.09 3.25
C THR A 82 10.91 9.31 2.69
N GLN A 83 11.95 9.19 3.48
CA GLN A 83 13.14 8.40 3.16
C GLN A 83 13.09 7.01 3.80
N HIS A 84 11.99 6.66 4.44
CA HIS A 84 11.82 5.42 5.19
C HIS A 84 10.65 4.61 4.63
N ILE A 85 10.75 3.32 4.77
CA ILE A 85 9.63 2.39 4.56
C ILE A 85 8.80 2.42 5.84
N ASN A 86 7.52 2.75 5.73
CA ASN A 86 6.60 2.72 6.85
C ASN A 86 5.69 1.51 6.71
N LEU A 87 5.57 0.72 7.77
CA LEU A 87 4.66 -0.41 7.82
C LEU A 87 3.45 -0.08 8.71
N PHE A 88 2.27 -0.45 8.23
CA PHE A 88 1.01 -0.32 8.95
C PHE A 88 0.36 -1.69 9.07
N ALA A 89 0.04 -2.13 10.29
CA ALA A 89 -0.64 -3.38 10.54
C ALA A 89 -2.15 -3.22 10.34
N LEU A 90 -2.77 -4.20 9.71
CA LEU A 90 -4.21 -4.36 9.57
C LEU A 90 -4.69 -5.54 10.40
N GLY A 91 -5.94 -5.50 10.85
CA GLY A 91 -6.56 -6.54 11.67
C GLY A 91 -7.07 -5.99 13.00
N LYS A 92 -7.90 -6.78 13.68
CA LYS A 92 -8.46 -6.41 14.98
C LYS A 92 -7.35 -6.20 16.00
N GLN A 93 -7.64 -5.46 17.08
CA GLN A 93 -6.68 -5.21 18.15
C GLN A 93 -6.13 -6.54 18.71
N GLY A 94 -4.81 -6.67 18.77
CA GLY A 94 -4.13 -7.91 19.18
C GLY A 94 -3.93 -8.95 18.08
N GLN A 95 -4.47 -8.73 16.86
CA GLN A 95 -4.25 -9.57 15.69
C GLN A 95 -3.69 -8.74 14.54
N MET A 96 -2.94 -9.38 13.67
CA MET A 96 -2.40 -8.78 12.45
C MET A 96 -2.73 -9.72 11.29
N ASP A 97 -3.64 -9.26 10.41
CA ASP A 97 -4.10 -10.04 9.26
C ASP A 97 -3.29 -9.73 8.00
N ALA A 98 -2.76 -8.51 7.92
CA ALA A 98 -1.92 -8.05 6.83
C ALA A 98 -1.10 -6.82 7.21
N VAL A 99 -0.18 -6.45 6.35
CA VAL A 99 0.64 -5.24 6.47
C VAL A 99 0.52 -4.41 5.19
N LEU A 100 0.34 -3.10 5.35
CA LEU A 100 0.55 -2.13 4.27
C LEU A 100 1.94 -1.53 4.41
N ALA A 101 2.69 -1.50 3.32
CA ALA A 101 4.00 -0.87 3.26
C ALA A 101 3.95 0.40 2.41
N ASP A 102 4.20 1.56 3.02
CA ASP A 102 4.34 2.84 2.34
C ASP A 102 5.80 3.04 1.98
N LEU A 103 6.15 2.81 0.71
CA LEU A 103 7.51 2.95 0.22
C LEU A 103 7.83 4.42 -0.13
N PRO A 104 9.10 4.84 -0.06
CA PRO A 104 9.52 6.17 -0.51
C PRO A 104 9.08 6.48 -1.93
N GLY A 105 8.58 7.70 -2.17
CA GLY A 105 8.23 8.13 -3.52
C GLY A 105 9.47 8.40 -4.37
N TYR A 106 9.51 7.89 -5.60
CA TYR A 106 10.62 8.12 -6.55
C TYR A 106 10.42 9.35 -7.44
N GLY A 107 11.42 9.66 -8.26
CA GLY A 107 11.35 10.71 -9.29
C GLY A 107 11.38 12.13 -8.75
N TYR A 108 11.90 12.34 -7.55
CA TYR A 108 12.05 13.67 -6.98
C TYR A 108 13.33 14.38 -7.45
N ALA A 109 13.19 15.62 -7.97
CA ALA A 109 14.30 16.33 -8.61
C ALA A 109 15.35 16.90 -7.64
N ALA A 110 14.94 17.30 -6.43
CA ALA A 110 15.80 18.02 -5.48
C ALA A 110 16.61 17.11 -4.53
N VAL A 111 16.70 15.82 -4.81
CA VAL A 111 17.53 14.88 -4.04
C VAL A 111 18.83 14.63 -4.81
N SER A 112 19.94 14.45 -4.10
CA SER A 112 21.22 14.14 -4.72
C SER A 112 21.14 12.89 -5.61
N ARG A 113 22.02 12.80 -6.64
CA ARG A 113 22.07 11.64 -7.53
C ARG A 113 22.37 10.35 -6.76
N SER A 114 23.24 10.42 -5.78
CA SER A 114 23.59 9.29 -4.90
C SER A 114 22.41 8.81 -4.05
N ASP A 115 21.64 9.75 -3.48
CA ASP A 115 20.46 9.39 -2.72
C ASP A 115 19.39 8.76 -3.60
N LYS A 116 19.17 9.27 -4.82
CA LYS A 116 18.26 8.65 -5.79
C LYS A 116 18.64 7.20 -6.08
N GLN A 117 19.89 6.94 -6.38
CA GLN A 117 20.39 5.58 -6.67
C GLN A 117 20.21 4.66 -5.47
N ARG A 118 20.57 5.14 -4.27
CA ARG A 118 20.39 4.38 -3.02
C ARG A 118 18.91 4.00 -2.80
N TRP A 119 17.99 4.95 -2.99
CA TRP A 119 16.56 4.70 -2.80
C TRP A 119 15.97 3.76 -3.84
N GLN A 120 16.38 3.92 -5.09
CA GLN A 120 16.00 2.99 -6.15
C GLN A 120 16.47 1.57 -5.83
N GLN A 121 17.71 1.40 -5.32
CA GLN A 121 18.24 0.11 -4.93
C GLN A 121 17.48 -0.49 -3.73
N VAL A 122 17.20 0.30 -2.69
CA VAL A 122 16.44 -0.17 -1.52
C VAL A 122 15.03 -0.60 -1.94
N MET A 123 14.37 0.19 -2.77
CA MET A 123 13.02 -0.12 -3.27
C MET A 123 13.02 -1.35 -4.17
N ALA A 124 13.95 -1.45 -5.11
CA ALA A 124 14.06 -2.62 -5.99
C ALA A 124 14.34 -3.89 -5.18
N ASN A 125 15.29 -3.83 -4.25
CA ASN A 125 15.59 -4.95 -3.36
C ASN A 125 14.36 -5.36 -2.52
N TYR A 126 13.61 -4.38 -1.99
CA TYR A 126 12.38 -4.67 -1.26
C TYR A 126 11.38 -5.42 -2.14
N LEU A 127 11.08 -4.90 -3.33
CA LEU A 127 10.09 -5.47 -4.24
C LEU A 127 10.48 -6.85 -4.76
N VAL A 128 11.78 -7.13 -4.89
CA VAL A 128 12.29 -8.42 -5.38
C VAL A 128 12.44 -9.44 -4.25
N SER A 129 12.97 -9.05 -3.08
CA SER A 129 13.40 -10.00 -2.06
C SER A 129 12.43 -10.18 -0.88
N ARG A 130 11.44 -9.29 -0.70
CA ARG A 130 10.52 -9.34 0.43
C ARG A 130 9.58 -10.55 0.32
N LYS A 131 9.76 -11.55 1.20
CA LYS A 131 9.03 -12.83 1.13
C LYS A 131 7.53 -12.68 1.41
N GLY A 132 7.15 -11.82 2.37
CA GLY A 132 5.75 -11.58 2.73
C GLY A 132 4.97 -10.73 1.71
N LEU A 133 5.63 -10.15 0.71
CA LEU A 133 5.00 -9.30 -0.28
C LEU A 133 4.08 -10.10 -1.21
N THR A 134 2.78 -9.88 -1.09
CA THR A 134 1.72 -10.56 -1.87
C THR A 134 1.09 -9.65 -2.91
N GLY A 135 1.25 -8.32 -2.77
CA GLY A 135 0.69 -7.37 -3.71
C GLY A 135 1.41 -6.04 -3.78
N ILE A 136 1.32 -5.39 -4.93
CA ILE A 136 1.87 -4.06 -5.18
C ILE A 136 0.77 -3.17 -5.75
N VAL A 137 0.62 -1.98 -5.17
CA VAL A 137 -0.23 -0.90 -5.67
C VAL A 137 0.67 0.21 -6.21
N LEU A 138 0.73 0.34 -7.54
CA LEU A 138 1.46 1.42 -8.22
C LEU A 138 0.53 2.62 -8.42
N LEU A 139 0.84 3.75 -7.79
CA LEU A 139 0.05 4.97 -7.90
C LEU A 139 0.60 5.88 -8.99
N CYS A 140 -0.24 6.16 -9.98
CA CYS A 140 0.06 7.07 -11.08
C CYS A 140 -0.91 8.25 -11.12
N ASP A 141 -0.41 9.43 -11.47
CA ASP A 141 -1.25 10.57 -11.80
C ASP A 141 -1.66 10.46 -13.27
N PRO A 142 -2.94 10.22 -13.60
CA PRO A 142 -3.36 9.93 -14.98
C PRO A 142 -3.13 11.09 -15.95
N ARG A 143 -2.89 12.30 -15.45
CA ARG A 143 -2.55 13.46 -16.29
C ARG A 143 -1.12 13.39 -16.85
N LEU A 144 -0.26 12.61 -16.18
CA LEU A 144 1.13 12.38 -16.59
C LEU A 144 1.31 11.03 -17.30
N GLY A 145 0.32 10.12 -17.17
CA GLY A 145 0.46 8.73 -17.60
C GLY A 145 1.46 7.95 -16.75
N MET A 146 1.75 6.73 -17.16
CA MET A 146 2.88 5.98 -16.64
C MET A 146 4.17 6.56 -17.21
N THR A 147 5.15 6.77 -16.34
CA THR A 147 6.44 7.34 -16.72
C THR A 147 7.48 6.24 -16.88
N GLU A 148 8.62 6.56 -17.51
CA GLU A 148 9.74 5.63 -17.65
C GLU A 148 10.15 4.96 -16.32
N LEU A 149 10.04 5.67 -15.18
CA LEU A 149 10.32 5.10 -13.88
C LEU A 149 9.23 4.13 -13.41
N ASP A 150 7.97 4.37 -13.79
CA ASP A 150 6.86 3.45 -13.52
C ASP A 150 7.01 2.19 -14.36
N GLU A 151 7.39 2.33 -15.63
CA GLU A 151 7.66 1.22 -16.54
C GLU A 151 8.89 0.41 -16.10
N ALA A 152 9.98 1.06 -15.70
CA ALA A 152 11.13 0.38 -15.14
C ALA A 152 10.81 -0.40 -13.86
N LEU A 153 9.91 0.11 -13.02
CA LEU A 153 9.43 -0.61 -11.84
C LEU A 153 8.64 -1.86 -12.25
N LEU A 154 7.76 -1.74 -13.26
CA LEU A 154 7.02 -2.89 -13.80
C LEU A 154 7.95 -3.98 -14.29
N GLU A 155 9.00 -3.63 -15.03
CA GLU A 155 10.00 -4.62 -15.51
C GLU A 155 10.68 -5.35 -14.34
N VAL A 156 11.04 -4.62 -13.28
CA VAL A 156 11.66 -5.21 -12.08
C VAL A 156 10.74 -6.21 -11.38
N VAL A 157 9.43 -5.95 -11.33
CA VAL A 157 8.48 -6.81 -10.60
C VAL A 157 7.83 -7.87 -11.48
N ARG A 158 7.95 -7.77 -12.80
CA ARG A 158 7.34 -8.68 -13.78
C ARG A 158 7.54 -10.16 -13.45
N PRO A 159 8.78 -10.65 -13.14
CA PRO A 159 8.98 -12.07 -12.82
C PRO A 159 8.12 -12.52 -11.63
N ARG A 160 8.02 -11.71 -10.60
CA ARG A 160 7.18 -12.02 -9.43
C ARG A 160 5.69 -11.97 -9.73
N VAL A 161 5.26 -11.09 -10.64
CA VAL A 161 3.85 -11.05 -11.09
C VAL A 161 3.50 -12.32 -11.85
N GLU A 162 4.40 -12.82 -12.69
CA GLU A 162 4.26 -14.10 -13.39
C GLU A 162 4.21 -15.29 -12.41
N GLU A 163 4.90 -15.20 -11.27
CA GLU A 163 4.87 -16.15 -10.16
C GLU A 163 3.63 -15.99 -9.25
N GLY A 164 2.75 -15.02 -9.51
CA GLY A 164 1.48 -14.83 -8.78
C GLY A 164 1.42 -13.63 -7.84
N LEU A 165 2.47 -12.78 -7.77
CA LEU A 165 2.39 -11.50 -7.07
C LEU A 165 1.28 -10.64 -7.67
N LYS A 166 0.38 -10.15 -6.85
CA LYS A 166 -0.73 -9.31 -7.30
C LYS A 166 -0.25 -7.89 -7.62
N PHE A 167 -0.78 -7.29 -8.69
CA PHE A 167 -0.38 -5.97 -9.14
C PHE A 167 -1.58 -5.11 -9.54
N LEU A 168 -1.64 -3.88 -9.00
CA LEU A 168 -2.65 -2.88 -9.31
C LEU A 168 -1.99 -1.58 -9.75
N VAL A 169 -2.36 -1.05 -10.92
CA VAL A 169 -2.12 0.34 -11.27
C VAL A 169 -3.31 1.19 -10.81
N LEU A 170 -3.06 2.11 -9.88
CA LEU A 170 -4.09 2.97 -9.32
C LEU A 170 -3.92 4.40 -9.86
N LEU A 171 -4.81 4.79 -10.76
CA LEU A 171 -4.85 6.12 -11.37
C LEU A 171 -5.50 7.10 -10.39
N THR A 172 -4.67 7.86 -9.70
CA THR A 172 -5.09 8.79 -8.65
C THR A 172 -5.64 10.11 -9.20
N LYS A 173 -6.21 10.95 -8.32
CA LYS A 173 -6.71 12.29 -8.70
C LYS A 173 -7.70 12.28 -9.87
N ALA A 174 -8.52 11.24 -9.97
CA ALA A 174 -9.53 11.09 -11.02
C ALA A 174 -10.50 12.27 -11.10
N ASP A 175 -10.69 12.99 -10.00
CA ASP A 175 -11.49 14.23 -9.93
C ASP A 175 -10.95 15.39 -10.80
N LYS A 176 -9.72 15.28 -11.28
CA LYS A 176 -9.08 16.26 -12.17
C LYS A 176 -9.34 15.98 -13.65
N LEU A 177 -10.02 14.89 -13.96
CA LEU A 177 -10.31 14.44 -15.31
C LEU A 177 -11.83 14.40 -15.57
N THR A 178 -12.23 14.73 -16.78
CA THR A 178 -13.57 14.46 -17.28
C THR A 178 -13.79 12.95 -17.44
N ARG A 179 -15.04 12.50 -17.57
CA ARG A 179 -15.35 11.07 -17.79
C ARG A 179 -14.68 10.49 -19.03
N ALA A 180 -14.62 11.27 -20.13
CA ALA A 180 -13.96 10.85 -21.37
C ALA A 180 -12.45 10.67 -21.19
N GLU A 181 -11.79 11.61 -20.49
CA GLU A 181 -10.37 11.53 -20.16
C GLU A 181 -10.07 10.36 -19.22
N GLN A 182 -10.94 10.09 -18.23
CA GLN A 182 -10.80 8.93 -17.35
C GLN A 182 -10.86 7.62 -18.16
N ALA A 183 -11.82 7.48 -19.07
CA ALA A 183 -11.94 6.29 -19.92
C ALA A 183 -10.70 6.10 -20.80
N LYS A 184 -10.19 7.18 -21.40
CA LYS A 184 -8.96 7.17 -22.21
C LYS A 184 -7.74 6.76 -21.36
N ALA A 185 -7.58 7.37 -20.17
CA ALA A 185 -6.47 7.07 -19.28
C ALA A 185 -6.50 5.60 -18.80
N LEU A 186 -7.68 5.06 -18.48
CA LEU A 186 -7.85 3.64 -18.15
C LEU A 186 -7.42 2.72 -19.29
N SER A 187 -7.83 3.03 -20.52
CA SER A 187 -7.47 2.22 -21.69
C SER A 187 -5.97 2.20 -21.93
N ILE A 188 -5.32 3.37 -21.85
CA ILE A 188 -3.86 3.48 -22.01
C ILE A 188 -3.13 2.72 -20.90
N ALA A 189 -3.51 2.95 -19.65
CA ALA A 189 -2.85 2.30 -18.51
C ALA A 189 -3.00 0.77 -18.52
N ARG A 190 -4.14 0.23 -18.99
CA ARG A 190 -4.32 -1.22 -19.17
C ARG A 190 -3.36 -1.81 -20.18
N LEU A 191 -3.10 -1.12 -21.28
CA LEU A 191 -2.10 -1.55 -22.28
C LEU A 191 -0.69 -1.53 -21.70
N GLN A 192 -0.34 -0.47 -20.96
CA GLN A 192 0.98 -0.33 -20.35
C GLN A 192 1.19 -1.31 -19.19
N ALA A 193 0.16 -1.64 -18.42
CA ALA A 193 0.24 -2.55 -17.28
C ALA A 193 0.46 -4.03 -17.66
N GLY A 194 0.33 -4.39 -18.94
CA GLY A 194 0.65 -5.75 -19.40
C GLY A 194 -0.22 -6.86 -18.80
N GLY A 195 -1.49 -6.57 -18.44
CA GLY A 195 -2.43 -7.55 -17.89
C GLY A 195 -2.73 -7.39 -16.38
N GLY A 196 -2.11 -6.44 -15.69
CA GLY A 196 -2.45 -6.09 -14.30
C GLY A 196 -3.80 -5.38 -14.19
N GLU A 197 -4.36 -5.34 -12.98
CA GLU A 197 -5.56 -4.56 -12.72
C GLU A 197 -5.29 -3.06 -12.79
N VAL A 198 -6.23 -2.29 -13.34
CA VAL A 198 -6.16 -0.84 -13.39
C VAL A 198 -7.46 -0.25 -12.88
N LYS A 199 -7.38 0.61 -11.87
CA LYS A 199 -8.56 1.28 -11.28
C LYS A 199 -8.36 2.78 -11.18
N MET A 200 -9.47 3.53 -11.24
CA MET A 200 -9.50 4.97 -10.95
C MET A 200 -9.67 5.23 -9.47
N PHE A 201 -9.02 6.28 -8.98
CA PHE A 201 -9.11 6.68 -7.58
C PHE A 201 -9.17 8.20 -7.41
N SER A 202 -10.09 8.69 -6.58
CA SER A 202 -10.10 10.06 -6.11
C SER A 202 -10.33 10.09 -4.60
N ALA A 203 -9.35 10.55 -3.85
CA ALA A 203 -9.49 10.79 -2.42
C ALA A 203 -10.54 11.88 -2.14
N LEU A 204 -10.59 12.94 -2.96
CA LEU A 204 -11.51 14.07 -2.80
C LEU A 204 -12.97 13.65 -3.00
N LYS A 205 -13.24 12.79 -3.98
CA LYS A 205 -14.60 12.31 -4.32
C LYS A 205 -14.91 10.92 -3.73
N ARG A 206 -13.95 10.32 -3.01
CA ARG A 206 -14.01 8.94 -2.51
C ARG A 206 -14.33 7.90 -3.60
N GLN A 207 -13.98 8.22 -4.85
CA GLN A 207 -14.15 7.31 -5.99
C GLN A 207 -13.12 6.19 -5.89
N GLY A 208 -13.54 4.94 -6.10
CA GLY A 208 -12.68 3.77 -6.12
C GLY A 208 -12.23 3.27 -4.74
N VAL A 209 -12.74 3.85 -3.63
CA VAL A 209 -12.33 3.45 -2.27
C VAL A 209 -12.80 2.05 -1.95
N ASP A 210 -14.07 1.75 -2.20
CA ASP A 210 -14.68 0.46 -1.87
C ASP A 210 -14.08 -0.66 -2.73
N GLU A 211 -13.92 -0.39 -4.04
CA GLU A 211 -13.36 -1.35 -5.01
C GLU A 211 -11.89 -1.67 -4.72
N VAL A 212 -11.11 -0.67 -4.29
CA VAL A 212 -9.71 -0.89 -3.92
C VAL A 212 -9.64 -1.63 -2.58
N ALA A 213 -10.42 -1.25 -1.58
CA ALA A 213 -10.46 -1.93 -0.30
C ALA A 213 -10.83 -3.42 -0.46
N GLU A 214 -11.85 -3.73 -1.28
CA GLU A 214 -12.27 -5.10 -1.58
C GLU A 214 -11.17 -5.91 -2.26
N LEU A 215 -10.47 -5.31 -3.23
CA LEU A 215 -9.35 -5.95 -3.91
C LEU A 215 -8.21 -6.27 -2.94
N LEU A 216 -7.82 -5.32 -2.09
CA LEU A 216 -6.75 -5.53 -1.10
C LEU A 216 -7.16 -6.57 -0.04
N TRP A 217 -8.44 -6.62 0.33
CA TRP A 217 -8.98 -7.68 1.19
C TRP A 217 -8.81 -9.05 0.55
N GLN A 218 -9.19 -9.20 -0.72
CA GLN A 218 -9.05 -10.46 -1.47
C GLN A 218 -7.58 -10.91 -1.58
N TRP A 219 -6.65 -9.99 -1.75
CA TRP A 219 -5.22 -10.30 -1.80
C TRP A 219 -4.67 -10.79 -0.46
N SER A 220 -5.24 -10.31 0.64
CA SER A 220 -4.83 -10.67 2.00
C SER A 220 -5.57 -11.89 2.55
N HIS A 221 -6.74 -12.23 1.98
CA HIS A 221 -7.59 -13.32 2.43
C HIS A 221 -7.94 -14.23 1.23
N PRO A 222 -6.98 -15.01 0.70
CA PRO A 222 -7.24 -15.89 -0.42
C PRO A 222 -8.33 -16.91 -0.04
N THR A 223 -9.32 -17.08 -0.93
CA THR A 223 -10.47 -17.97 -0.74
C THR A 223 -9.95 -19.40 -0.60
N GLY A 224 -9.98 -19.96 0.59
CA GLY A 224 -9.46 -21.30 0.92
C GLY A 224 -8.77 -21.38 2.28
N ALA A 225 -8.33 -20.26 2.85
CA ALA A 225 -7.92 -20.21 4.25
C ALA A 225 -9.16 -20.01 5.11
N GLN A 226 -9.73 -21.11 5.63
CA GLN A 226 -10.68 -21.05 6.74
C GLN A 226 -9.96 -20.35 7.90
N ALA A 227 -10.63 -19.39 8.51
CA ALA A 227 -10.20 -18.80 9.78
C ALA A 227 -10.28 -19.88 10.87
N GLY A 228 -9.21 -20.65 11.00
CA GLY A 228 -9.08 -21.72 11.95
C GLY A 228 -7.60 -22.07 12.11
N ASP A 229 -7.14 -21.87 13.35
CA ASP A 229 -5.90 -22.38 13.90
C ASP A 229 -4.56 -21.86 13.35
N VAL A 230 -4.22 -20.65 13.75
CA VAL A 230 -2.81 -20.33 14.00
C VAL A 230 -2.56 -20.58 15.48
N PRO A 231 -1.72 -21.56 15.87
CA PRO A 231 -1.39 -21.78 17.27
C PRO A 231 -0.61 -20.56 17.78
N VAL A 232 -1.17 -19.94 18.80
CA VAL A 232 -0.49 -18.88 19.57
C VAL A 232 0.63 -19.56 20.37
N ASN A 233 1.83 -19.59 19.80
CA ASN A 233 3.02 -19.94 20.59
C ASN A 233 3.52 -18.66 21.23
N ALA A 234 3.02 -18.40 22.43
CA ALA A 234 3.60 -17.41 23.34
C ALA A 234 4.94 -17.96 23.83
N ALA A 235 6.01 -17.58 23.15
CA ALA A 235 7.35 -17.73 23.72
C ALA A 235 7.50 -16.65 24.77
N GLU A 236 7.33 -17.03 26.03
CA GLU A 236 7.76 -16.26 27.18
C GLU A 236 9.28 -16.04 27.06
N VAL A 237 9.67 -14.80 26.85
CA VAL A 237 11.06 -14.36 27.01
C VAL A 237 11.22 -14.06 28.49
N GLU A 238 11.70 -15.04 29.27
CA GLU A 238 12.23 -14.81 30.58
C GLU A 238 13.45 -13.90 30.46
N VAL A 239 13.33 -12.70 31.00
CA VAL A 239 14.45 -11.79 31.20
C VAL A 239 15.09 -12.21 32.52
N GLU A 240 16.17 -12.99 32.48
CA GLU A 240 17.03 -13.18 33.61
C GLU A 240 17.70 -11.86 33.99
N ALA A 241 17.33 -11.34 35.15
CA ALA A 241 17.99 -10.21 35.76
C ALA A 241 19.25 -10.72 36.46
N GLU A 242 20.40 -10.56 35.84
CA GLU A 242 21.69 -10.70 36.53
C GLU A 242 21.85 -9.54 37.51
N SER A 243 21.84 -9.87 38.79
CA SER A 243 22.16 -8.98 39.87
C SER A 243 23.69 -9.01 40.13
N ASP A 244 24.41 -8.08 39.56
CA ASP A 244 25.79 -7.80 39.94
C ASP A 244 25.82 -7.02 41.26
N THR A 245 26.13 -7.73 42.35
CA THR A 245 26.54 -7.13 43.61
C THR A 245 28.06 -7.05 43.62
N ASP A 246 28.60 -5.91 43.22
CA ASP A 246 30.00 -5.59 43.45
C ASP A 246 30.13 -4.59 44.62
N SER A 247 30.71 -5.05 45.71
CA SER A 247 31.04 -4.23 46.89
C SER A 247 32.51 -3.85 46.83
N PRO A 248 32.89 -2.59 46.91
CA PRO A 248 34.31 -2.22 46.97
C PRO A 248 34.83 -2.32 48.36
N SER A 249 35.82 -3.18 48.56
CA SER A 249 36.71 -3.23 49.75
C SER A 249 37.66 -2.03 49.73
N LYS A 250 37.73 -1.29 50.85
CA LYS A 250 38.73 -0.25 51.13
C LYS A 250 40.08 -0.87 51.43
N PRO A 251 41.18 -0.26 50.97
CA PRO A 251 42.52 -0.57 51.50
C PRO A 251 42.88 0.25 52.75
N SER A 252 43.66 -0.35 53.62
CA SER A 252 44.35 0.26 54.73
C SER A 252 45.56 1.05 54.26
#